data_97b751d05e52d72e3f96242080cfcd23
#
_entry.id   97b751d05e52d72e3f96242080cfcd23
#
_cell.length_a   1.000
_cell.length_b   1.000
_cell.length_c   1.000
_cell.angle_alpha   90.00
_cell.angle_beta   90.00
_cell.angle_gamma   90.00
#
_symmetry.space_group_name_H-M   'P 1'
#
loop_
_entity.id
_entity.type
_entity.pdbx_description
1 polymer ?
#
loop_
_entity_poly.entity_id
_entity_poly.type
_entity_poly.pdbx_seq_one_letter_code
_entity_poly.pdbx_strand_id
1 'polypeptide(L)'
;MRVTVIGSGTMGQGIAQVAATAGWYVHLSDVSAAVLEQARKNIQYYLNRHEAKGKIDKGSAASILQRITWAQPAGDVTGSDLVIEAVSEDLRVKQKLFQSLESNVASDTLFATNTSSLSVTAIASALQRPGNLLGIHFFNPAPLMPLVEIIPAEQTPGAVVNKAITWMTQWGKLPVQAKDTPGFIVNRIARPFYSEALRIYEEGLADFKTIDQAMIQYGGFRMGPFQLMDLIGNDVNYSVTETIWKASYFEPRYKPCSIQKRMIAAGRLGKKTGKGFYSYSGVDPTHSSSGQKIPSWIFDRILFMLVNEAAEAVYYKIASIPDVEKAMCFGAGYPKGLLKWANEIGIANVVNEMDDLFNTYHEERYRCNPLLRRMAKENSLFDLTF
;
A
#
# COMPACT_ATOMS: atom_id res chain seq x y z
N MET A 1 -19.67 -17.95 -7.82
CA MET A 1 -19.66 -16.98 -6.73
C MET A 1 -19.92 -15.59 -7.27
N ARG A 2 -20.49 -14.71 -6.45
CA ARG A 2 -20.84 -13.33 -6.84
C ARG A 2 -20.17 -12.33 -5.89
N VAL A 3 -19.59 -11.27 -6.45
CA VAL A 3 -19.10 -10.12 -5.70
C VAL A 3 -19.79 -8.84 -6.17
N THR A 4 -20.20 -8.02 -5.22
CA THR A 4 -20.61 -6.63 -5.50
C THR A 4 -19.46 -5.70 -5.14
N VAL A 5 -19.05 -4.85 -6.08
CA VAL A 5 -18.06 -3.78 -5.86
C VAL A 5 -18.77 -2.45 -5.92
N ILE A 6 -18.67 -1.66 -4.86
CA ILE A 6 -19.33 -0.37 -4.71
C ILE A 6 -18.30 0.76 -4.79
N GLY A 7 -18.51 1.64 -5.76
CA GLY A 7 -17.54 2.63 -6.22
C GLY A 7 -16.77 2.11 -7.43
N SER A 8 -16.94 2.75 -8.58
CA SER A 8 -16.30 2.37 -9.84
C SER A 8 -15.11 3.27 -10.23
N GLY A 9 -14.56 3.99 -9.25
CA GLY A 9 -13.32 4.75 -9.42
C GLY A 9 -12.12 3.85 -9.76
N THR A 10 -10.91 4.41 -9.71
CA THR A 10 -9.66 3.70 -10.09
C THR A 10 -9.50 2.35 -9.40
N MET A 11 -9.78 2.25 -8.09
CA MET A 11 -9.66 0.99 -7.37
C MET A 11 -10.80 0.03 -7.67
N GLY A 12 -12.07 0.50 -7.58
CA GLY A 12 -13.21 -0.38 -7.79
C GLY A 12 -13.29 -1.00 -9.17
N GLN A 13 -12.99 -0.25 -10.24
CA GLN A 13 -12.89 -0.82 -11.59
C GLN A 13 -11.80 -1.89 -11.71
N GLY A 14 -10.65 -1.67 -11.05
CA GLY A 14 -9.56 -2.63 -11.06
C GLY A 14 -9.89 -3.91 -10.26
N ILE A 15 -10.55 -3.78 -9.10
CA ILE A 15 -11.03 -4.89 -8.29
C ILE A 15 -12.07 -5.71 -9.05
N ALA A 16 -13.05 -5.04 -9.70
CA ALA A 16 -14.06 -5.68 -10.53
C ALA A 16 -13.43 -6.48 -11.67
N GLN A 17 -12.42 -5.90 -12.35
CA GLN A 17 -11.67 -6.60 -13.40
C GLN A 17 -10.97 -7.85 -12.86
N VAL A 18 -10.31 -7.77 -11.71
CA VAL A 18 -9.62 -8.91 -11.07
C VAL A 18 -10.61 -10.03 -10.75
N ALA A 19 -11.72 -9.71 -10.10
CA ALA A 19 -12.74 -10.67 -9.73
C ALA A 19 -13.36 -11.37 -10.97
N ALA A 20 -13.72 -10.59 -12.01
CA ALA A 20 -14.26 -11.13 -13.26
C ALA A 20 -13.24 -12.00 -14.01
N THR A 21 -11.96 -11.65 -13.99
CA THR A 21 -10.88 -12.46 -14.56
C THR A 21 -10.71 -13.77 -13.81
N ALA A 22 -10.90 -13.78 -12.49
CA ALA A 22 -10.91 -14.97 -11.65
C ALA A 22 -12.19 -15.85 -11.79
N GLY A 23 -13.12 -15.47 -12.68
CA GLY A 23 -14.32 -16.25 -12.98
C GLY A 23 -15.53 -15.93 -12.11
N TRP A 24 -15.47 -14.91 -11.26
CA TRP A 24 -16.63 -14.50 -10.46
C TRP A 24 -17.58 -13.61 -11.25
N TYR A 25 -18.87 -13.72 -10.95
CA TYR A 25 -19.85 -12.74 -11.41
C TYR A 25 -19.72 -11.46 -10.56
N VAL A 26 -19.61 -10.33 -11.23
CA VAL A 26 -19.36 -9.04 -10.61
C VAL A 26 -20.53 -8.12 -10.82
N HIS A 27 -21.00 -7.50 -9.76
CA HIS A 27 -21.92 -6.38 -9.81
C HIS A 27 -21.13 -5.11 -9.46
N LEU A 28 -20.76 -4.31 -10.48
CA LEU A 28 -20.05 -3.04 -10.28
C LEU A 28 -21.04 -1.91 -10.26
N SER A 29 -21.10 -1.15 -9.17
CA SER A 29 -22.03 -0.04 -9.00
C SER A 29 -21.35 1.27 -8.61
N ASP A 30 -21.95 2.36 -9.03
CA ASP A 30 -21.56 3.73 -8.66
C ASP A 30 -22.77 4.64 -8.65
N VAL A 31 -22.73 5.69 -7.82
CA VAL A 31 -23.77 6.73 -7.80
C VAL A 31 -23.73 7.60 -9.06
N SER A 32 -22.59 7.66 -9.74
CA SER A 32 -22.38 8.42 -10.98
C SER A 32 -22.38 7.52 -12.21
N ALA A 33 -23.39 7.66 -13.08
CA ALA A 33 -23.44 6.97 -14.36
C ALA A 33 -22.21 7.25 -15.22
N ALA A 34 -21.71 8.48 -15.19
CA ALA A 34 -20.55 8.87 -15.97
C ALA A 34 -19.25 8.15 -15.52
N VAL A 35 -19.05 7.99 -14.20
CA VAL A 35 -17.91 7.26 -13.64
C VAL A 35 -18.02 5.78 -13.97
N LEU A 36 -19.22 5.21 -13.87
CA LEU A 36 -19.48 3.80 -14.20
C LEU A 36 -19.21 3.50 -15.69
N GLU A 37 -19.68 4.38 -16.59
CA GLU A 37 -19.43 4.23 -18.03
C GLU A 37 -17.95 4.40 -18.38
N GLN A 38 -17.25 5.30 -17.69
CA GLN A 38 -15.80 5.45 -17.87
C GLN A 38 -15.06 4.18 -17.39
N ALA A 39 -15.47 3.59 -16.26
CA ALA A 39 -14.92 2.34 -15.76
C ALA A 39 -15.10 1.20 -16.78
N ARG A 40 -16.28 1.10 -17.41
CA ARG A 40 -16.57 0.13 -18.47
C ARG A 40 -15.58 0.27 -19.63
N LYS A 41 -15.42 1.50 -20.15
CA LYS A 41 -14.48 1.78 -21.24
C LYS A 41 -13.04 1.41 -20.88
N ASN A 42 -12.63 1.75 -19.66
CA ASN A 42 -11.29 1.45 -19.18
C ASN A 42 -11.03 -0.06 -19.08
N ILE A 43 -11.94 -0.81 -18.43
CA ILE A 43 -11.80 -2.27 -18.29
C ILE A 43 -11.76 -2.92 -19.67
N GLN A 44 -12.66 -2.55 -20.57
CA GLN A 44 -12.67 -3.07 -21.94
C GLN A 44 -11.37 -2.78 -22.67
N TYR A 45 -10.85 -1.54 -22.57
CA TYR A 45 -9.59 -1.14 -23.18
C TYR A 45 -8.41 -2.00 -22.66
N TYR A 46 -8.30 -2.18 -21.35
CA TYR A 46 -7.19 -2.94 -20.77
C TYR A 46 -7.30 -4.44 -21.10
N LEU A 47 -8.48 -5.03 -21.07
CA LEU A 47 -8.69 -6.43 -21.43
C LEU A 47 -8.33 -6.67 -22.90
N ASN A 48 -8.82 -5.83 -23.82
CA ASN A 48 -8.50 -5.93 -25.25
C ASN A 48 -6.99 -5.78 -25.49
N ARG A 49 -6.33 -4.87 -24.76
CA ARG A 49 -4.87 -4.69 -24.86
C ARG A 49 -4.10 -5.90 -24.31
N HIS A 50 -4.59 -6.55 -23.25
CA HIS A 50 -3.99 -7.77 -22.72
C HIS A 50 -4.16 -8.95 -23.70
N GLU A 51 -5.31 -9.08 -24.32
CA GLU A 51 -5.58 -10.08 -25.37
C GLU A 51 -4.67 -9.86 -26.59
N ALA A 52 -4.58 -8.63 -27.09
CA ALA A 52 -3.71 -8.27 -28.19
C ALA A 52 -2.22 -8.53 -27.92
N LYS A 53 -1.79 -8.52 -26.64
CA LYS A 53 -0.42 -8.84 -26.21
C LYS A 53 -0.21 -10.30 -25.82
N GLY A 54 -1.21 -11.16 -26.01
CA GLY A 54 -1.15 -12.57 -25.64
C GLY A 54 -1.04 -12.84 -24.13
N LYS A 55 -1.44 -11.88 -23.28
CA LYS A 55 -1.45 -12.04 -21.83
C LYS A 55 -2.68 -12.78 -21.32
N ILE A 56 -3.73 -12.79 -22.08
CA ILE A 56 -4.94 -13.60 -21.93
C ILE A 56 -5.30 -14.19 -23.29
N ASP A 57 -6.02 -15.32 -23.30
CA ASP A 57 -6.39 -16.02 -24.52
C ASP A 57 -7.36 -15.21 -25.38
N LYS A 58 -7.36 -15.48 -26.70
CA LYS A 58 -8.25 -14.83 -27.64
C LYS A 58 -9.73 -15.13 -27.31
N GLY A 59 -10.55 -14.10 -27.24
CA GLY A 59 -11.95 -14.17 -26.83
C GLY A 59 -12.19 -14.07 -25.33
N SER A 60 -11.13 -14.13 -24.50
CA SER A 60 -11.24 -13.98 -23.03
C SER A 60 -11.73 -12.61 -22.63
N ALA A 61 -11.33 -11.54 -23.33
CA ALA A 61 -11.76 -10.18 -23.01
C ALA A 61 -13.28 -10.05 -23.00
N ALA A 62 -13.96 -10.60 -24.02
CA ALA A 62 -15.43 -10.56 -24.12
C ALA A 62 -16.08 -11.39 -22.99
N SER A 63 -15.59 -12.60 -22.73
CA SER A 63 -16.14 -13.48 -21.69
C SER A 63 -15.93 -12.92 -20.28
N ILE A 64 -14.82 -12.21 -20.00
CA ILE A 64 -14.60 -11.51 -18.75
C ILE A 64 -15.59 -10.35 -18.58
N LEU A 65 -15.79 -9.55 -19.63
CA LEU A 65 -16.74 -8.43 -19.62
C LEU A 65 -18.18 -8.89 -19.39
N GLN A 66 -18.59 -10.03 -19.95
CA GLN A 66 -19.93 -10.61 -19.76
C GLN A 66 -20.21 -11.01 -18.30
N ARG A 67 -19.17 -11.22 -17.48
CA ARG A 67 -19.33 -11.47 -16.04
C ARG A 67 -19.60 -10.22 -15.22
N ILE A 68 -19.47 -9.02 -15.82
CA ILE A 68 -19.65 -7.75 -15.11
C ILE A 68 -21.00 -7.15 -15.46
N THR A 69 -21.86 -7.04 -14.46
CA THR A 69 -23.10 -6.26 -14.52
C THR A 69 -22.83 -4.85 -14.02
N TRP A 70 -23.27 -3.87 -14.78
CA TRP A 70 -23.08 -2.43 -14.53
C TRP A 70 -24.38 -1.86 -13.99
N ALA A 71 -24.40 -1.32 -12.78
CA ALA A 71 -25.64 -0.93 -12.12
C ALA A 71 -25.61 0.44 -11.48
N GLN A 72 -26.79 1.10 -11.52
CA GLN A 72 -27.14 2.27 -10.75
C GLN A 72 -28.54 2.06 -10.10
N PRO A 73 -28.76 2.60 -8.92
CA PRO A 73 -27.79 2.98 -7.86
C PRO A 73 -27.21 1.76 -7.15
N ALA A 74 -26.26 1.97 -6.23
CA ALA A 74 -25.67 0.93 -5.39
C ALA A 74 -26.72 0.26 -4.50
N GLY A 75 -27.50 -0.66 -5.02
CA GLY A 75 -28.65 -1.17 -4.27
C GLY A 75 -28.87 -2.67 -4.31
N ASP A 76 -28.53 -3.33 -5.40
CA ASP A 76 -28.74 -4.77 -5.46
C ASP A 76 -27.47 -5.54 -5.08
N VAL A 77 -27.32 -5.76 -3.77
CA VAL A 77 -26.29 -6.63 -3.18
C VAL A 77 -26.83 -8.03 -2.90
N THR A 78 -28.09 -8.29 -3.30
CA THR A 78 -28.78 -9.56 -3.03
C THR A 78 -28.04 -10.73 -3.69
N GLY A 79 -27.81 -11.80 -2.93
CA GLY A 79 -27.10 -12.99 -3.39
C GLY A 79 -25.60 -12.79 -3.61
N SER A 80 -25.00 -11.72 -3.06
CA SER A 80 -23.55 -11.55 -3.04
C SER A 80 -22.93 -12.43 -1.95
N ASP A 81 -21.86 -13.14 -2.31
CA ASP A 81 -21.00 -13.84 -1.36
C ASP A 81 -20.05 -12.85 -0.66
N LEU A 82 -19.66 -11.79 -1.40
CA LEU A 82 -18.73 -10.76 -0.98
C LEU A 82 -19.20 -9.38 -1.47
N VAL A 83 -19.13 -8.38 -0.61
CA VAL A 83 -19.36 -6.97 -0.96
C VAL A 83 -18.10 -6.18 -0.65
N ILE A 84 -17.48 -5.59 -1.67
CA ILE A 84 -16.26 -4.76 -1.52
C ILE A 84 -16.60 -3.30 -1.73
N GLU A 85 -16.31 -2.47 -0.74
CA GLU A 85 -16.46 -1.03 -0.81
C GLU A 85 -15.14 -0.38 -1.28
N ALA A 86 -15.23 0.49 -2.28
CA ALA A 86 -14.13 1.30 -2.83
C ALA A 86 -14.59 2.75 -3.13
N VAL A 87 -15.37 3.34 -2.22
CA VAL A 87 -15.87 4.73 -2.31
C VAL A 87 -14.87 5.71 -1.68
N SER A 88 -15.27 6.97 -1.49
CA SER A 88 -14.44 8.02 -0.87
C SER A 88 -13.91 7.63 0.50
N GLU A 89 -12.70 8.11 0.84
CA GLU A 89 -12.01 7.77 2.10
C GLU A 89 -12.56 8.64 3.26
N ASP A 90 -13.81 8.37 3.62
CA ASP A 90 -14.53 9.02 4.72
C ASP A 90 -15.22 7.97 5.60
N LEU A 91 -14.90 7.96 6.89
CA LEU A 91 -15.41 6.97 7.83
C LEU A 91 -16.94 6.93 7.89
N ARG A 92 -17.58 8.12 7.95
CA ARG A 92 -19.04 8.20 8.07
C ARG A 92 -19.75 7.74 6.81
N VAL A 93 -19.15 8.03 5.63
CA VAL A 93 -19.68 7.57 4.34
C VAL A 93 -19.65 6.04 4.30
N LYS A 94 -18.51 5.43 4.65
CA LYS A 94 -18.35 3.97 4.65
C LYS A 94 -19.27 3.29 5.66
N GLN A 95 -19.37 3.82 6.89
CA GLN A 95 -20.28 3.30 7.92
C GLN A 95 -21.74 3.31 7.46
N LYS A 96 -22.23 4.46 6.95
CA LYS A 96 -23.60 4.59 6.44
C LYS A 96 -23.87 3.64 5.28
N LEU A 97 -22.91 3.49 4.38
CA LEU A 97 -23.01 2.59 3.26
C LEU A 97 -23.22 1.14 3.75
N PHE A 98 -22.32 0.62 4.57
CA PHE A 98 -22.44 -0.75 5.08
C PHE A 98 -23.72 -0.98 5.89
N GLN A 99 -24.13 -0.03 6.72
CA GLN A 99 -25.41 -0.08 7.44
C GLN A 99 -26.60 -0.22 6.48
N SER A 100 -26.61 0.52 5.38
CA SER A 100 -27.70 0.48 4.40
C SER A 100 -27.76 -0.83 3.61
N LEU A 101 -26.66 -1.55 3.50
CA LEU A 101 -26.54 -2.78 2.74
C LEU A 101 -26.79 -4.03 3.58
N GLU A 102 -26.54 -3.96 4.88
CA GLU A 102 -26.53 -5.13 5.75
C GLU A 102 -27.87 -5.88 5.80
N SER A 103 -29.00 -5.18 5.72
CA SER A 103 -30.34 -5.77 5.68
C SER A 103 -30.66 -6.48 4.36
N ASN A 104 -29.92 -6.19 3.29
CA ASN A 104 -30.20 -6.66 1.93
C ASN A 104 -29.30 -7.84 1.51
N VAL A 105 -28.48 -8.36 2.42
CA VAL A 105 -27.58 -9.49 2.16
C VAL A 105 -27.87 -10.66 3.09
N ALA A 106 -27.44 -11.85 2.70
CA ALA A 106 -27.48 -13.03 3.54
C ALA A 106 -26.63 -12.87 4.80
N SER A 107 -26.95 -13.63 5.86
CA SER A 107 -26.28 -13.52 7.16
C SER A 107 -24.79 -13.90 7.13
N ASP A 108 -24.36 -14.66 6.12
CA ASP A 108 -22.99 -15.15 5.91
C ASP A 108 -22.22 -14.39 4.81
N THR A 109 -22.85 -13.36 4.22
CA THR A 109 -22.18 -12.46 3.26
C THR A 109 -21.03 -11.73 3.97
N LEU A 110 -19.86 -11.76 3.35
CA LEU A 110 -18.68 -11.06 3.81
C LEU A 110 -18.66 -9.63 3.28
N PHE A 111 -18.41 -8.67 4.15
CA PHE A 111 -18.15 -7.28 3.80
C PHE A 111 -16.66 -6.99 3.81
N ALA A 112 -16.20 -6.24 2.83
CA ALA A 112 -14.82 -5.80 2.75
C ALA A 112 -14.72 -4.30 2.43
N THR A 113 -13.85 -3.59 3.14
CA THR A 113 -13.48 -2.21 2.79
C THR A 113 -12.10 -2.21 2.15
N ASN A 114 -11.94 -1.43 1.06
CA ASN A 114 -10.64 -1.22 0.43
C ASN A 114 -9.94 0.03 0.98
N THR A 115 -10.26 0.46 2.19
CA THR A 115 -9.59 1.60 2.83
C THR A 115 -8.08 1.39 2.88
N SER A 116 -7.33 2.49 2.73
CA SER A 116 -5.86 2.49 2.87
C SER A 116 -5.38 3.03 4.22
N SER A 117 -6.28 3.66 5.01
CA SER A 117 -5.86 4.47 6.16
C SER A 117 -6.87 4.53 7.32
N LEU A 118 -8.15 4.22 7.07
CA LEU A 118 -9.17 4.24 8.12
C LEU A 118 -9.15 2.95 8.93
N SER A 119 -9.50 3.04 10.20
CA SER A 119 -9.66 1.84 11.05
C SER A 119 -10.80 0.96 10.53
N VAL A 120 -10.45 -0.28 10.20
CA VAL A 120 -11.41 -1.32 9.79
C VAL A 120 -12.36 -1.64 10.93
N THR A 121 -11.85 -1.69 12.17
CA THR A 121 -12.63 -1.87 13.40
C THR A 121 -13.68 -0.77 13.58
N ALA A 122 -13.30 0.49 13.31
CA ALA A 122 -14.25 1.60 13.39
C ALA A 122 -15.33 1.53 12.30
N ILE A 123 -15.01 1.03 11.11
CA ILE A 123 -15.99 0.80 10.06
C ILE A 123 -16.94 -0.35 10.48
N ALA A 124 -16.38 -1.47 10.95
CA ALA A 124 -17.14 -2.65 11.36
C ALA A 124 -18.11 -2.37 12.52
N SER A 125 -17.72 -1.49 13.45
CA SER A 125 -18.54 -1.17 14.63
C SER A 125 -19.91 -0.56 14.31
N ALA A 126 -20.11 -0.10 13.08
CA ALA A 126 -21.38 0.46 12.63
C ALA A 126 -22.41 -0.63 12.23
N LEU A 127 -21.99 -1.89 12.05
CA LEU A 127 -22.86 -2.99 11.63
C LEU A 127 -23.48 -3.71 12.81
N GLN A 128 -24.61 -4.37 12.58
CA GLN A 128 -25.21 -5.30 13.54
C GLN A 128 -24.41 -6.61 13.62
N ARG A 129 -23.75 -7.00 12.52
CA ARG A 129 -22.90 -8.20 12.40
C ARG A 129 -21.46 -7.79 12.10
N PRO A 130 -20.77 -7.08 13.02
CA PRO A 130 -19.43 -6.53 12.76
C PRO A 130 -18.38 -7.59 12.43
N GLY A 131 -18.58 -8.83 12.88
CA GLY A 131 -17.71 -9.96 12.58
C GLY A 131 -17.67 -10.37 11.10
N ASN A 132 -18.61 -9.90 10.29
CA ASN A 132 -18.64 -10.19 8.86
C ASN A 132 -17.84 -9.16 8.02
N LEU A 133 -17.22 -8.15 8.65
CA LEU A 133 -16.45 -7.13 7.95
C LEU A 133 -14.96 -7.27 8.26
N LEU A 134 -14.16 -7.09 7.19
CA LEU A 134 -12.70 -6.93 7.26
C LEU A 134 -12.20 -5.96 6.19
N GLY A 135 -10.94 -5.58 6.26
CA GLY A 135 -10.25 -4.85 5.20
C GLY A 135 -9.69 -5.82 4.15
N ILE A 136 -9.88 -5.49 2.87
CA ILE A 136 -9.17 -6.09 1.74
C ILE A 136 -8.54 -4.95 0.97
N HIS A 137 -7.30 -4.62 1.31
CA HIS A 137 -6.60 -3.48 0.74
C HIS A 137 -5.81 -3.89 -0.50
N PHE A 138 -6.31 -3.48 -1.66
CA PHE A 138 -5.64 -3.66 -2.96
C PHE A 138 -4.70 -2.49 -3.25
N PHE A 139 -3.64 -2.77 -4.00
CA PHE A 139 -2.68 -1.77 -4.45
C PHE A 139 -2.95 -1.33 -5.89
N ASN A 140 -2.75 -0.05 -6.18
CA ASN A 140 -3.00 0.52 -7.51
C ASN A 140 -1.80 0.27 -8.46
N PRO A 141 -2.02 -0.26 -9.67
CA PRO A 141 -3.27 -0.75 -10.26
C PRO A 141 -3.63 -2.17 -9.80
N ALA A 142 -4.86 -2.38 -9.31
CA ALA A 142 -5.26 -3.67 -8.74
C ALA A 142 -5.04 -4.88 -9.68
N PRO A 143 -5.24 -4.80 -11.02
CA PRO A 143 -4.95 -5.93 -11.91
C PRO A 143 -3.46 -6.28 -12.03
N LEU A 144 -2.54 -5.36 -11.76
CA LEU A 144 -1.10 -5.56 -11.94
C LEU A 144 -0.36 -5.87 -10.64
N MET A 145 -0.85 -5.35 -9.53
CA MET A 145 -0.24 -5.55 -8.22
C MET A 145 -0.66 -6.90 -7.64
N PRO A 146 0.29 -7.80 -7.35
CA PRO A 146 -0.04 -9.12 -6.83
C PRO A 146 -0.50 -9.08 -5.37
N LEU A 147 0.03 -8.16 -4.56
CA LEU A 147 -0.22 -8.09 -3.13
C LEU A 147 -1.63 -7.60 -2.81
N VAL A 148 -2.20 -8.21 -1.76
CA VAL A 148 -3.40 -7.72 -1.07
C VAL A 148 -3.18 -7.87 0.43
N GLU A 149 -3.44 -6.82 1.20
CA GLU A 149 -3.46 -6.89 2.66
C GLU A 149 -4.85 -7.27 3.14
N ILE A 150 -4.94 -8.25 4.03
CA ILE A 150 -6.16 -8.69 4.73
C ILE A 150 -6.10 -8.15 6.15
N ILE A 151 -7.02 -7.29 6.49
CA ILE A 151 -7.03 -6.57 7.76
C ILE A 151 -8.30 -6.93 8.55
N PRO A 152 -8.23 -7.87 9.49
CA PRO A 152 -9.37 -8.15 10.35
C PRO A 152 -9.68 -6.96 11.28
N ALA A 153 -10.97 -6.66 11.47
CA ALA A 153 -11.41 -5.84 12.58
C ALA A 153 -11.24 -6.64 13.89
N GLU A 154 -11.25 -5.97 15.03
CA GLU A 154 -11.22 -6.65 16.36
C GLU A 154 -12.37 -7.66 16.52
N GLN A 155 -13.49 -7.46 15.81
CA GLN A 155 -14.67 -8.32 15.87
C GLN A 155 -14.62 -9.47 14.85
N THR A 156 -13.65 -9.49 13.90
CA THR A 156 -13.65 -10.43 12.78
C THR A 156 -13.13 -11.81 13.21
N PRO A 157 -13.94 -12.88 13.11
CA PRO A 157 -13.48 -14.23 13.46
C PRO A 157 -12.42 -14.76 12.49
N GLY A 158 -11.52 -15.62 12.97
CA GLY A 158 -10.48 -16.22 12.14
C GLY A 158 -11.02 -17.01 10.93
N ALA A 159 -12.20 -17.60 11.03
CA ALA A 159 -12.85 -18.27 9.90
C ALA A 159 -13.16 -17.32 8.75
N VAL A 160 -13.58 -16.09 9.05
CA VAL A 160 -13.85 -15.04 8.03
C VAL A 160 -12.54 -14.58 7.39
N VAL A 161 -11.48 -14.43 8.17
CA VAL A 161 -10.14 -14.11 7.66
C VAL A 161 -9.64 -15.19 6.70
N ASN A 162 -9.75 -16.46 7.07
CA ASN A 162 -9.32 -17.60 6.25
C ASN A 162 -10.14 -17.69 4.94
N LYS A 163 -11.45 -17.39 5.01
CA LYS A 163 -12.32 -17.31 3.83
C LYS A 163 -11.85 -16.22 2.85
N ALA A 164 -11.52 -15.04 3.37
CA ALA A 164 -10.99 -13.93 2.56
C ALA A 164 -9.62 -14.26 1.94
N ILE A 165 -8.70 -14.84 2.70
CA ILE A 165 -7.38 -15.30 2.19
C ILE A 165 -7.57 -16.31 1.06
N THR A 166 -8.45 -17.31 1.25
CA THR A 166 -8.75 -18.32 0.22
C THR A 166 -9.27 -17.66 -1.07
N TRP A 167 -10.22 -16.74 -0.96
CA TRP A 167 -10.78 -16.06 -2.12
C TRP A 167 -9.77 -15.18 -2.85
N MET A 168 -8.95 -14.41 -2.10
CA MET A 168 -7.93 -13.58 -2.74
C MET A 168 -6.85 -14.44 -3.42
N THR A 169 -6.51 -15.59 -2.85
CA THR A 169 -5.62 -16.57 -3.51
C THR A 169 -6.23 -17.11 -4.79
N GLN A 170 -7.52 -17.44 -4.79
CA GLN A 170 -8.26 -17.86 -6.01
C GLN A 170 -8.31 -16.75 -7.06
N TRP A 171 -8.28 -15.47 -6.65
CA TRP A 171 -8.19 -14.34 -7.57
C TRP A 171 -6.78 -14.11 -8.12
N GLY A 172 -5.83 -15.02 -7.81
CA GLY A 172 -4.43 -14.91 -8.24
C GLY A 172 -3.66 -13.83 -7.49
N LYS A 173 -4.14 -13.42 -6.31
CA LYS A 173 -3.46 -12.47 -5.43
C LYS A 173 -2.58 -13.19 -4.41
N LEU A 174 -1.64 -12.45 -3.87
CA LEU A 174 -0.79 -12.84 -2.76
C LEU A 174 -1.31 -12.14 -1.49
N PRO A 175 -2.21 -12.77 -0.72
CA PRO A 175 -2.72 -12.19 0.51
C PRO A 175 -1.66 -12.25 1.61
N VAL A 176 -1.55 -11.16 2.38
CA VAL A 176 -0.80 -11.07 3.63
C VAL A 176 -1.74 -10.55 4.72
N GLN A 177 -1.56 -11.01 5.95
CA GLN A 177 -2.40 -10.55 7.05
C GLN A 177 -1.75 -9.39 7.79
N ALA A 178 -2.51 -8.31 8.00
CA ALA A 178 -2.09 -7.15 8.77
C ALA A 178 -3.07 -6.89 9.92
N LYS A 179 -2.55 -6.46 11.06
CA LYS A 179 -3.38 -5.91 12.14
C LYS A 179 -3.97 -4.56 11.73
N ASP A 180 -5.19 -4.24 12.22
CA ASP A 180 -5.82 -2.93 12.01
C ASP A 180 -5.06 -1.83 12.76
N THR A 181 -4.00 -1.32 12.12
CA THR A 181 -3.14 -0.25 12.62
C THR A 181 -2.85 0.77 11.53
N PRO A 182 -2.53 2.03 11.86
CA PRO A 182 -2.27 3.07 10.86
C PRO A 182 -1.24 2.66 9.81
N GLY A 183 -1.67 2.64 8.53
CA GLY A 183 -0.81 2.30 7.40
C GLY A 183 -0.57 0.81 7.18
N PHE A 184 -1.22 -0.08 7.95
CA PHE A 184 -1.13 -1.54 7.86
C PHE A 184 0.33 -2.02 7.80
N ILE A 185 0.76 -2.72 6.75
CA ILE A 185 2.15 -3.13 6.55
C ILE A 185 2.88 -2.15 5.62
N VAL A 186 2.46 -2.10 4.34
CA VAL A 186 3.23 -1.42 3.29
C VAL A 186 3.32 0.08 3.53
N ASN A 187 2.19 0.74 3.77
CA ASN A 187 2.18 2.19 3.95
C ASN A 187 2.92 2.63 5.21
N ARG A 188 2.92 1.81 6.26
CA ARG A 188 3.66 2.03 7.49
C ARG A 188 5.16 1.88 7.27
N ILE A 189 5.60 0.70 6.83
CA ILE A 189 7.03 0.36 6.72
C ILE A 189 7.73 1.20 5.65
N ALA A 190 7.04 1.59 4.59
CA ALA A 190 7.62 2.42 3.53
C ALA A 190 7.79 3.91 3.90
N ARG A 191 7.29 4.39 5.06
CA ARG A 191 7.41 5.83 5.39
C ARG A 191 8.85 6.33 5.44
N PRO A 192 9.81 5.64 6.10
CA PRO A 192 11.19 6.09 6.14
C PRO A 192 11.85 6.23 4.76
N PHE A 193 11.42 5.46 3.74
CA PHE A 193 11.93 5.61 2.38
C PHE A 193 11.77 7.03 1.85
N TYR A 194 10.65 7.67 2.15
CA TYR A 194 10.36 9.05 1.75
C TYR A 194 10.83 10.06 2.78
N SER A 195 10.46 9.86 4.05
CA SER A 195 10.71 10.87 5.08
C SER A 195 12.18 11.05 5.36
N GLU A 196 12.99 9.99 5.38
CA GLU A 196 14.42 10.11 5.64
C GLU A 196 15.16 10.73 4.45
N ALA A 197 14.77 10.37 3.22
CA ALA A 197 15.28 11.02 2.02
C ALA A 197 14.99 12.54 2.01
N LEU A 198 13.78 12.94 2.37
CA LEU A 198 13.40 14.34 2.49
C LEU A 198 14.21 15.08 3.57
N ARG A 199 14.53 14.42 4.69
CA ARG A 199 15.37 15.00 5.77
C ARG A 199 16.80 15.19 5.31
N ILE A 200 17.43 14.18 4.71
CA ILE A 200 18.77 14.30 4.13
C ILE A 200 18.85 15.50 3.18
N TYR A 201 17.80 15.70 2.38
CA TYR A 201 17.72 16.83 1.46
C TYR A 201 17.49 18.17 2.20
N GLU A 202 16.59 18.23 3.18
CA GLU A 202 16.35 19.46 4.00
C GLU A 202 17.57 19.85 4.84
N GLU A 203 18.35 18.88 5.30
CA GLU A 203 19.63 19.07 6.02
C GLU A 203 20.75 19.58 5.10
N GLY A 204 20.54 19.59 3.79
CA GLY A 204 21.53 20.02 2.80
C GLY A 204 22.72 19.06 2.64
N LEU A 205 22.59 17.82 3.10
CA LEU A 205 23.65 16.80 3.05
C LEU A 205 23.83 16.20 1.65
N ALA A 206 22.76 16.12 0.87
CA ALA A 206 22.79 15.66 -0.51
C ALA A 206 21.61 16.26 -1.30
N ASP A 207 21.76 16.40 -2.62
CA ASP A 207 20.66 16.76 -3.49
C ASP A 207 19.74 15.55 -3.78
N PHE A 208 18.52 15.82 -4.24
CA PHE A 208 17.52 14.79 -4.48
C PHE A 208 17.92 13.76 -5.55
N LYS A 209 18.75 14.16 -6.55
CA LYS A 209 19.26 13.25 -7.60
C LYS A 209 20.27 12.28 -7.01
N THR A 210 21.21 12.77 -6.20
CA THR A 210 22.21 11.95 -5.50
C THR A 210 21.55 10.94 -4.57
N ILE A 211 20.49 11.36 -3.84
CA ILE A 211 19.74 10.47 -2.96
C ILE A 211 19.03 9.37 -3.76
N ASP A 212 18.34 9.73 -4.85
CA ASP A 212 17.69 8.74 -5.72
C ASP A 212 18.69 7.74 -6.31
N GLN A 213 19.84 8.24 -6.76
CA GLN A 213 20.91 7.40 -7.32
C GLN A 213 21.51 6.47 -6.26
N ALA A 214 21.67 6.90 -5.01
CA ALA A 214 22.17 6.04 -3.94
C ALA A 214 21.24 4.85 -3.71
N MET A 215 19.93 5.08 -3.69
CA MET A 215 18.94 4.00 -3.52
C MET A 215 18.93 3.04 -4.70
N ILE A 216 19.08 3.54 -5.92
CA ILE A 216 19.14 2.71 -7.13
C ILE A 216 20.45 1.90 -7.17
N GLN A 217 21.58 2.55 -6.95
CA GLN A 217 22.90 1.94 -7.12
C GLN A 217 23.24 0.91 -6.05
N TYR A 218 23.02 1.26 -4.78
CA TYR A 218 23.37 0.38 -3.65
C TYR A 218 22.26 -0.57 -3.24
N GLY A 219 21.00 -0.10 -3.35
CA GLY A 219 19.84 -0.89 -2.96
C GLY A 219 19.20 -1.70 -4.08
N GLY A 220 19.48 -1.38 -5.35
CA GLY A 220 18.81 -2.04 -6.48
C GLY A 220 17.35 -1.62 -6.66
N PHE A 221 16.91 -0.51 -6.06
CA PHE A 221 15.57 0.00 -6.25
C PHE A 221 15.34 0.45 -7.69
N ARG A 222 14.13 0.25 -8.23
CA ARG A 222 13.79 0.67 -9.60
C ARG A 222 13.72 2.19 -9.74
N MET A 223 13.37 2.88 -8.67
CA MET A 223 13.28 4.34 -8.56
C MET A 223 13.72 4.74 -7.17
N GLY A 224 14.38 5.91 -7.10
CA GLY A 224 14.64 6.54 -5.81
C GLY A 224 13.40 7.22 -5.23
N PRO A 225 13.47 7.68 -3.96
CA PRO A 225 12.32 8.23 -3.24
C PRO A 225 11.71 9.47 -3.88
N PHE A 226 12.49 10.37 -4.46
CA PHE A 226 11.99 11.59 -5.09
C PHE A 226 11.33 11.30 -6.44
N GLN A 227 11.88 10.39 -7.24
CA GLN A 227 11.23 9.92 -8.46
C GLN A 227 9.90 9.23 -8.16
N LEU A 228 9.85 8.43 -7.09
CA LEU A 228 8.64 7.72 -6.69
C LEU A 228 7.58 8.67 -6.12
N MET A 229 7.97 9.68 -5.32
CA MET A 229 7.06 10.73 -4.85
C MET A 229 6.45 11.51 -6.02
N ASP A 230 7.24 11.85 -7.04
CA ASP A 230 6.76 12.54 -8.24
C ASP A 230 5.84 11.67 -9.10
N LEU A 231 6.06 10.34 -9.12
CA LEU A 231 5.19 9.39 -9.83
C LEU A 231 3.84 9.23 -9.15
N ILE A 232 3.82 9.07 -7.82
CA ILE A 232 2.60 8.91 -7.00
C ILE A 232 1.83 10.23 -6.94
N GLY A 233 2.53 11.31 -6.85
CA GLY A 233 2.06 12.66 -6.55
C GLY A 233 2.42 13.06 -5.11
N ASN A 234 3.10 14.21 -4.99
CA ASN A 234 3.56 14.74 -3.72
C ASN A 234 2.41 14.99 -2.72
N ASP A 235 1.25 15.39 -3.22
CA ASP A 235 0.02 15.57 -2.42
C ASP A 235 -0.50 14.24 -1.85
N VAL A 236 -0.53 13.18 -2.67
CA VAL A 236 -0.97 11.85 -2.23
C VAL A 236 0.00 11.28 -1.20
N ASN A 237 1.31 11.33 -1.48
CA ASN A 237 2.32 10.82 -0.56
C ASN A 237 2.33 11.57 0.78
N TYR A 238 2.20 12.91 0.74
CA TYR A 238 2.08 13.74 1.94
C TYR A 238 0.83 13.39 2.74
N SER A 239 -0.33 13.30 2.09
CA SER A 239 -1.60 12.97 2.75
C SER A 239 -1.54 11.64 3.49
N VAL A 240 -0.97 10.61 2.87
CA VAL A 240 -0.78 9.30 3.52
C VAL A 240 0.15 9.43 4.74
N THR A 241 1.26 10.17 4.60
CA THR A 241 2.20 10.38 5.71
C THR A 241 1.53 11.13 6.87
N GLU A 242 0.80 12.21 6.57
CA GLU A 242 0.11 13.01 7.59
C GLU A 242 -0.99 12.20 8.29
N THR A 243 -1.73 11.38 7.55
CA THR A 243 -2.78 10.50 8.11
C THR A 243 -2.16 9.48 9.08
N ILE A 244 -1.11 8.78 8.67
CA ILE A 244 -0.43 7.81 9.54
C ILE A 244 0.14 8.50 10.78
N TRP A 245 0.79 9.66 10.62
CA TRP A 245 1.35 10.42 11.74
C TRP A 245 0.30 10.81 12.77
N LYS A 246 -0.83 11.37 12.32
CA LYS A 246 -1.94 11.75 13.22
C LYS A 246 -2.57 10.53 13.89
N ALA A 247 -2.80 9.46 13.13
CA ALA A 247 -3.42 8.23 13.63
C ALA A 247 -2.50 7.43 14.57
N SER A 248 -1.17 7.65 14.48
CA SER A 248 -0.16 7.06 15.38
C SER A 248 0.16 7.95 16.57
N TYR A 249 -0.76 8.79 17.01
CA TYR A 249 -0.58 9.70 18.14
C TYR A 249 0.67 10.60 18.00
N PHE A 250 0.92 11.07 16.78
CA PHE A 250 2.04 11.95 16.45
C PHE A 250 3.44 11.33 16.66
N GLU A 251 3.56 10.02 16.46
CA GLU A 251 4.85 9.31 16.54
C GLU A 251 5.91 10.01 15.66
N PRO A 252 7.06 10.44 16.23
CA PRO A 252 8.06 11.23 15.52
C PRO A 252 8.60 10.59 14.24
N ARG A 253 8.63 9.26 14.16
CA ARG A 253 9.07 8.52 12.96
C ARG A 253 8.25 8.83 11.71
N TYR A 254 6.95 9.11 11.87
CA TYR A 254 6.05 9.40 10.77
C TYR A 254 5.81 10.88 10.53
N LYS A 255 6.47 11.78 11.28
CA LYS A 255 6.30 13.23 11.15
C LYS A 255 6.59 13.69 9.72
N PRO A 256 5.63 14.35 9.04
CA PRO A 256 5.82 14.87 7.69
C PRO A 256 6.94 15.93 7.62
N CYS A 257 7.61 16.00 6.46
CA CYS A 257 8.64 17.00 6.19
C CYS A 257 8.02 18.27 5.58
N SER A 258 8.56 19.43 5.97
CA SER A 258 8.05 20.75 5.57
C SER A 258 8.17 21.00 4.06
N ILE A 259 9.22 20.47 3.45
CA ILE A 259 9.47 20.65 2.01
C ILE A 259 8.36 20.06 1.16
N GLN A 260 7.84 18.89 1.51
CA GLN A 260 6.79 18.26 0.75
C GLN A 260 5.50 19.11 0.78
N LYS A 261 5.17 19.70 1.93
CA LYS A 261 4.05 20.64 2.05
C LYS A 261 4.26 21.90 1.20
N ARG A 262 5.48 22.44 1.16
CA ARG A 262 5.83 23.58 0.29
C ARG A 262 5.71 23.22 -1.19
N MET A 263 6.11 22.01 -1.60
CA MET A 263 5.94 21.52 -2.97
C MET A 263 4.47 21.49 -3.38
N ILE A 264 3.60 21.01 -2.50
CA ILE A 264 2.14 21.00 -2.73
C ILE A 264 1.60 22.42 -2.89
N ALA A 265 1.96 23.33 -1.96
CA ALA A 265 1.54 24.72 -2.03
C ALA A 265 2.02 25.43 -3.31
N ALA A 266 3.16 25.02 -3.86
CA ALA A 266 3.69 25.54 -5.13
C ALA A 266 3.08 24.85 -6.38
N GLY A 267 2.09 23.96 -6.24
CA GLY A 267 1.51 23.20 -7.34
C GLY A 267 2.45 22.18 -8.00
N ARG A 268 3.60 21.89 -7.36
CA ARG A 268 4.60 20.93 -7.85
C ARG A 268 4.24 19.52 -7.38
N LEU A 269 3.18 18.95 -7.96
CA LEU A 269 2.63 17.67 -7.51
C LEU A 269 3.32 16.46 -8.16
N GLY A 270 4.32 16.66 -9.00
CA GLY A 270 5.04 15.61 -9.69
C GLY A 270 4.62 15.45 -11.15
N LYS A 271 4.72 14.23 -11.67
CA LYS A 271 4.48 13.91 -13.08
C LYS A 271 3.11 14.36 -13.59
N LYS A 272 2.07 14.28 -12.76
CA LYS A 272 0.69 14.66 -13.13
C LYS A 272 0.51 16.16 -13.41
N THR A 273 1.40 17.02 -12.88
CA THR A 273 1.41 18.47 -13.15
C THR A 273 2.61 18.90 -14.01
N GLY A 274 3.37 17.94 -14.58
CA GLY A 274 4.56 18.21 -15.37
C GLY A 274 5.76 18.68 -14.56
N LYS A 275 5.64 18.91 -13.26
CA LYS A 275 6.70 19.36 -12.37
C LYS A 275 6.51 18.87 -10.94
N GLY A 276 7.56 18.34 -10.36
CA GLY A 276 7.68 17.99 -8.95
C GLY A 276 9.07 18.36 -8.45
N PHE A 277 9.80 17.43 -7.84
CA PHE A 277 11.24 17.53 -7.62
C PHE A 277 11.98 17.56 -8.97
N TYR A 278 11.51 16.77 -9.92
CA TYR A 278 11.96 16.75 -11.30
C TYR A 278 11.05 17.59 -12.21
N SER A 279 11.57 17.91 -13.41
CA SER A 279 10.79 18.52 -14.50
C SER A 279 10.49 17.45 -15.53
N TYR A 280 9.22 17.33 -15.94
CA TYR A 280 8.72 16.34 -16.91
C TYR A 280 8.34 16.98 -18.26
N SER A 281 8.62 18.28 -18.43
CA SER A 281 8.50 19.01 -19.70
C SER A 281 9.85 18.99 -20.42
N GLY A 282 10.12 17.94 -21.25
CA GLY A 282 11.37 17.83 -22.00
C GLY A 282 12.10 16.50 -21.77
N VAL A 283 13.43 16.51 -21.93
CA VAL A 283 14.30 15.32 -21.83
C VAL A 283 14.15 14.63 -20.45
N ASP A 284 14.09 13.31 -20.48
CA ASP A 284 13.97 12.44 -19.29
C ASP A 284 15.01 12.84 -18.22
N PRO A 285 14.57 13.16 -16.99
CA PRO A 285 15.46 13.62 -15.92
C PRO A 285 16.44 12.56 -15.40
N THR A 286 16.35 11.32 -15.88
CA THR A 286 17.11 10.17 -15.37
C THR A 286 18.56 10.08 -15.86
N HIS A 287 18.98 10.90 -16.82
CA HIS A 287 20.32 10.79 -17.44
C HIS A 287 21.17 12.05 -17.26
N SER A 288 21.62 12.33 -16.05
CA SER A 288 22.86 13.08 -15.85
C SER A 288 23.68 12.42 -14.75
N SER A 289 24.44 11.39 -15.13
CA SER A 289 25.54 10.90 -14.30
C SER A 289 26.60 12.01 -14.25
N SER A 290 26.56 12.85 -13.22
CA SER A 290 27.75 13.53 -12.78
C SER A 290 28.71 12.42 -12.34
N GLY A 291 29.95 12.39 -12.84
CA GLY A 291 30.96 11.39 -12.46
C GLY A 291 31.41 11.49 -11.00
N GLN A 292 30.58 12.03 -10.11
CA GLN A 292 30.74 12.12 -8.68
C GLN A 292 30.46 10.75 -8.02
N LYS A 293 31.36 10.32 -7.15
CA LYS A 293 31.17 9.13 -6.31
C LYS A 293 29.96 9.34 -5.41
N ILE A 294 28.94 8.50 -5.56
CA ILE A 294 27.75 8.56 -4.73
C ILE A 294 28.10 8.01 -3.34
N PRO A 295 27.79 8.72 -2.25
CA PRO A 295 28.07 8.24 -0.89
C PRO A 295 27.12 7.12 -0.49
N SER A 296 27.66 5.99 0.01
CA SER A 296 26.84 4.84 0.46
C SER A 296 26.03 5.13 1.70
N TRP A 297 26.51 6.00 2.60
CA TRP A 297 25.84 6.34 3.85
C TRP A 297 24.39 6.82 3.64
N ILE A 298 24.05 7.38 2.46
CA ILE A 298 22.68 7.81 2.13
C ILE A 298 21.75 6.59 2.09
N PHE A 299 22.18 5.56 1.38
CA PHE A 299 21.45 4.29 1.31
C PHE A 299 21.37 3.65 2.69
N ASP A 300 22.49 3.58 3.41
CA ASP A 300 22.59 2.94 4.72
C ASP A 300 21.63 3.60 5.71
N ARG A 301 21.63 4.93 5.83
CA ARG A 301 20.73 5.67 6.72
C ARG A 301 19.25 5.40 6.42
N ILE A 302 18.84 5.38 5.15
CA ILE A 302 17.47 5.09 4.76
C ILE A 302 17.13 3.62 5.04
N LEU A 303 18.04 2.69 4.70
CA LEU A 303 17.83 1.26 4.89
C LEU A 303 17.67 0.88 6.35
N PHE A 304 18.52 1.40 7.24
CA PHE A 304 18.44 1.10 8.68
C PHE A 304 17.12 1.57 9.28
N MET A 305 16.61 2.72 8.85
CA MET A 305 15.28 3.18 9.26
C MET A 305 14.16 2.27 8.75
N LEU A 306 14.26 1.78 7.52
CA LEU A 306 13.31 0.82 6.96
C LEU A 306 13.35 -0.53 7.70
N VAL A 307 14.54 -1.03 8.00
CA VAL A 307 14.74 -2.27 8.78
C VAL A 307 14.16 -2.12 10.19
N ASN A 308 14.44 -0.98 10.84
CA ASN A 308 13.92 -0.69 12.17
C ASN A 308 12.38 -0.68 12.19
N GLU A 309 11.74 -0.12 11.16
CA GLU A 309 10.28 -0.11 11.04
C GLU A 309 9.70 -1.50 10.71
N ALA A 310 10.38 -2.29 9.89
CA ALA A 310 10.00 -3.67 9.64
C ALA A 310 10.08 -4.54 10.91
N ALA A 311 11.15 -4.38 11.70
CA ALA A 311 11.28 -5.03 13.00
C ALA A 311 10.20 -4.57 14.00
N GLU A 312 9.80 -3.29 13.95
CA GLU A 312 8.70 -2.74 14.74
C GLU A 312 7.36 -3.42 14.41
N ALA A 313 7.08 -3.62 13.12
CA ALA A 313 5.87 -4.30 12.68
C ALA A 313 5.80 -5.76 13.22
N VAL A 314 6.91 -6.46 13.24
CA VAL A 314 7.01 -7.81 13.84
C VAL A 314 6.88 -7.75 15.37
N TYR A 315 7.56 -6.82 16.02
CA TYR A 315 7.56 -6.66 17.48
C TYR A 315 6.15 -6.43 18.04
N TYR A 316 5.37 -5.55 17.41
CA TYR A 316 3.99 -5.29 17.80
C TYR A 316 2.97 -6.27 17.21
N LYS A 317 3.45 -7.33 16.54
CA LYS A 317 2.58 -8.33 15.89
C LYS A 317 1.58 -7.69 14.92
N ILE A 318 2.02 -6.68 14.19
CA ILE A 318 1.23 -6.07 13.11
C ILE A 318 1.14 -7.05 11.96
N ALA A 319 2.25 -7.72 11.65
CA ALA A 319 2.33 -8.78 10.67
C ALA A 319 3.36 -9.83 11.08
N SER A 320 3.26 -11.02 10.48
CA SER A 320 4.30 -12.06 10.60
C SER A 320 5.56 -11.69 9.79
N ILE A 321 6.70 -12.31 10.10
CA ILE A 321 7.94 -12.14 9.32
C ILE A 321 7.70 -12.41 7.83
N PRO A 322 7.09 -13.55 7.42
CA PRO A 322 6.77 -13.82 6.02
C PRO A 322 5.90 -12.74 5.37
N ASP A 323 4.90 -12.23 6.10
CA ASP A 323 3.99 -11.22 5.56
C ASP A 323 4.67 -9.86 5.37
N VAL A 324 5.55 -9.46 6.29
CA VAL A 324 6.39 -8.26 6.14
C VAL A 324 7.26 -8.37 4.89
N GLU A 325 7.98 -9.48 4.71
CA GLU A 325 8.86 -9.70 3.56
C GLU A 325 8.07 -9.68 2.24
N LYS A 326 6.95 -10.41 2.17
CA LYS A 326 6.07 -10.42 1.00
C LYS A 326 5.48 -9.04 0.71
N ALA A 327 5.01 -8.34 1.73
CA ALA A 327 4.40 -7.02 1.59
C ALA A 327 5.38 -6.00 0.98
N MET A 328 6.63 -5.98 1.45
CA MET A 328 7.62 -5.03 0.95
C MET A 328 8.11 -5.40 -0.45
N CYS A 329 8.33 -6.67 -0.75
CA CYS A 329 8.75 -7.09 -2.10
C CYS A 329 7.64 -6.94 -3.14
N PHE A 330 6.42 -7.38 -2.84
CA PHE A 330 5.33 -7.46 -3.83
C PHE A 330 4.33 -6.29 -3.78
N GLY A 331 4.29 -5.54 -2.68
CA GLY A 331 3.46 -4.35 -2.51
C GLY A 331 4.21 -3.05 -2.76
N ALA A 332 5.38 -2.89 -2.15
CA ALA A 332 6.22 -1.71 -2.34
C ALA A 332 7.22 -1.86 -3.52
N GLY A 333 7.38 -3.07 -4.07
CA GLY A 333 8.30 -3.33 -5.17
C GLY A 333 9.77 -3.27 -4.75
N TYR A 334 10.07 -3.55 -3.49
CA TYR A 334 11.45 -3.57 -2.99
C TYR A 334 12.21 -4.74 -3.58
N PRO A 335 13.49 -4.58 -3.92
CA PRO A 335 14.29 -5.62 -4.57
C PRO A 335 14.57 -6.81 -3.67
N LYS A 336 14.49 -6.60 -2.35
CA LYS A 336 14.75 -7.61 -1.32
C LYS A 336 13.91 -7.31 -0.08
N GLY A 337 13.58 -8.33 0.70
CA GLY A 337 12.93 -8.19 1.99
C GLY A 337 13.81 -7.46 3.01
N LEU A 338 13.22 -6.66 3.87
CA LEU A 338 13.94 -5.80 4.81
C LEU A 338 14.57 -6.60 5.97
N LEU A 339 13.89 -7.63 6.45
CA LEU A 339 14.41 -8.50 7.52
C LEU A 339 15.51 -9.42 6.99
N LYS A 340 15.43 -9.80 5.70
CA LYS A 340 16.52 -10.47 5.01
C LYS A 340 17.74 -9.58 4.90
N TRP A 341 17.58 -8.30 4.58
CA TRP A 341 18.69 -7.33 4.60
C TRP A 341 19.30 -7.20 5.97
N ALA A 342 18.47 -7.12 7.02
CA ALA A 342 18.97 -7.06 8.40
C ALA A 342 19.85 -8.26 8.77
N ASN A 343 19.43 -9.48 8.37
CA ASN A 343 20.24 -10.69 8.59
C ASN A 343 21.57 -10.65 7.82
N GLU A 344 21.58 -10.20 6.58
CA GLU A 344 22.79 -10.13 5.74
C GLU A 344 23.78 -9.05 6.23
N ILE A 345 23.30 -7.92 6.71
CA ILE A 345 24.12 -6.85 7.27
C ILE A 345 24.66 -7.25 8.66
N GLY A 346 23.89 -8.06 9.38
CA GLY A 346 24.11 -8.42 10.78
C GLY A 346 23.34 -7.50 11.72
N ILE A 347 22.53 -8.10 12.59
CA ILE A 347 21.62 -7.36 13.48
C ILE A 347 22.37 -6.40 14.41
N ALA A 348 23.55 -6.80 14.89
CA ALA A 348 24.37 -5.93 15.73
C ALA A 348 24.82 -4.65 14.99
N ASN A 349 25.15 -4.77 13.71
CA ASN A 349 25.52 -3.60 12.89
C ASN A 349 24.32 -2.66 12.72
N VAL A 350 23.11 -3.20 12.47
CA VAL A 350 21.89 -2.38 12.39
C VAL A 350 21.66 -1.63 13.70
N VAL A 351 21.85 -2.27 14.85
CA VAL A 351 21.68 -1.65 16.17
C VAL A 351 22.71 -0.52 16.36
N ASN A 352 23.98 -0.78 16.04
CA ASN A 352 25.05 0.22 16.19
C ASN A 352 24.76 1.47 15.34
N GLU A 353 24.39 1.28 14.08
CA GLU A 353 24.08 2.41 13.18
C GLU A 353 22.85 3.21 13.65
N MET A 354 21.81 2.51 14.15
CA MET A 354 20.64 3.19 14.72
C MET A 354 21.01 4.00 15.97
N ASP A 355 21.93 3.48 16.80
CA ASP A 355 22.43 4.18 17.99
C ASP A 355 23.32 5.37 17.62
N ASP A 356 24.14 5.25 16.59
CA ASP A 356 24.95 6.37 16.07
C ASP A 356 24.08 7.49 15.52
N LEU A 357 23.02 7.15 14.78
CA LEU A 357 22.03 8.14 14.32
C LEU A 357 21.32 8.79 15.52
N PHE A 358 20.89 8.02 16.51
CA PHE A 358 20.24 8.54 17.70
C PHE A 358 21.19 9.48 18.49
N ASN A 359 22.44 9.06 18.71
CA ASN A 359 23.44 9.85 19.43
C ASN A 359 23.84 11.14 18.68
N THR A 360 23.79 11.10 17.34
CA THR A 360 24.10 12.27 16.51
C THR A 360 22.97 13.30 16.51
N TYR A 361 21.73 12.85 16.36
CA TYR A 361 20.58 13.75 16.18
C TYR A 361 19.77 13.98 17.46
N HIS A 362 19.86 13.09 18.47
CA HIS A 362 19.02 13.07 19.68
C HIS A 362 17.51 13.14 19.36
N GLU A 363 17.09 12.51 18.27
CA GLU A 363 15.69 12.47 17.86
C GLU A 363 15.10 11.07 18.06
N GLU A 364 13.91 11.01 18.67
CA GLU A 364 13.18 9.76 18.96
C GLU A 364 12.90 8.91 17.71
N ARG A 365 12.86 9.52 16.53
CA ARG A 365 12.68 8.77 15.28
C ARG A 365 13.76 7.72 15.03
N TYR A 366 14.97 7.93 15.57
CA TYR A 366 16.10 7.00 15.46
C TYR A 366 16.18 5.98 16.59
N ARG A 367 15.21 5.97 17.50
CA ARG A 367 15.15 4.96 18.56
C ARG A 367 15.14 3.55 17.97
N CYS A 368 16.19 2.79 18.26
CA CYS A 368 16.30 1.41 17.81
C CYS A 368 15.25 0.53 18.48
N ASN A 369 14.60 -0.32 17.68
CA ASN A 369 13.54 -1.22 18.15
C ASN A 369 14.06 -2.23 19.19
N PRO A 370 13.30 -2.47 20.28
CA PRO A 370 13.70 -3.44 21.31
C PRO A 370 13.93 -4.87 20.82
N LEU A 371 13.24 -5.29 19.75
CA LEU A 371 13.45 -6.61 19.15
C LEU A 371 14.87 -6.73 18.56
N LEU A 372 15.31 -5.74 17.78
CA LEU A 372 16.67 -5.71 17.22
C LEU A 372 17.74 -5.72 18.31
N ARG A 373 17.55 -4.92 19.38
CA ARG A 373 18.49 -4.93 20.51
C ARG A 373 18.61 -6.26 21.21
N ARG A 374 17.48 -6.95 21.42
CA ARG A 374 17.44 -8.28 22.01
C ARG A 374 18.13 -9.29 21.09
N MET A 375 17.79 -9.29 19.81
CA MET A 375 18.39 -10.19 18.81
C MET A 375 19.91 -9.99 18.69
N ALA A 376 20.38 -8.75 18.69
CA ALA A 376 21.81 -8.44 18.68
C ALA A 376 22.52 -9.00 19.91
N LYS A 377 21.93 -8.86 21.12
CA LYS A 377 22.46 -9.41 22.36
C LYS A 377 22.52 -10.96 22.35
N GLU A 378 21.51 -11.58 21.77
CA GLU A 378 21.38 -13.03 21.67
C GLU A 378 22.12 -13.62 20.45
N ASN A 379 22.71 -12.79 19.61
CA ASN A 379 23.31 -13.15 18.33
C ASN A 379 22.36 -13.99 17.45
N SER A 380 21.09 -13.63 17.44
CA SER A 380 20.02 -14.32 16.71
C SER A 380 19.66 -13.59 15.42
N LEU A 381 19.06 -14.30 14.47
CA LEU A 381 18.60 -13.80 13.17
C LEU A 381 17.09 -13.95 13.05
N PHE A 382 16.47 -13.19 12.13
CA PHE A 382 15.09 -13.43 11.75
C PHE A 382 14.96 -14.80 11.06
N ASP A 383 13.98 -15.58 11.48
CA ASP A 383 13.65 -16.83 10.78
C ASP A 383 12.90 -16.50 9.48
N LEU A 384 13.54 -16.78 8.36
CA LEU A 384 13.02 -16.53 7.01
C LEU A 384 12.55 -17.82 6.32
N THR A 385 12.46 -18.94 7.06
CA THR A 385 11.95 -20.22 6.54
C THR A 385 10.42 -20.17 6.49
N PHE A 386 9.83 -20.20 5.25
CA PHE A 386 8.38 -20.21 5.00
C PHE A 386 8.05 -20.76 3.61
#